data_1b05d1802ce660b36221ad2de04b13b8
#
_entry.id   1b05d1802ce660b36221ad2de04b13b8
#
_cell.length_a   1.000
_cell.length_b   1.000
_cell.length_c   1.000
_cell.angle_alpha   90.00
_cell.angle_beta   90.00
_cell.angle_gamma   90.00
#
_symmetry.space_group_name_H-M   'P 1'
#
loop_
_entity.id
_entity.type
_entity.pdbx_description
1 polymer ?
#
loop_
_entity_poly.entity_id
_entity_poly.type
_entity_poly.pdbx_seq_one_letter_code
_entity_poly.pdbx_strand_id
1 'polypeptide(L)'
;MNQQQAIVAARRYFLDDANHYGCAETIYMVLKEAYRLPEPADPSAAMVLNGGIAYSGNLCGALGGAALALGMLAGRRIADHKQAKVVARRTMMRLMDEFQAQHGATNCRDLTGIDFRDEKQHRRFIESGLWRTRCMGQIETVIRLLDVLLSSPSLLAPEEPS
;
A
#
# COMPACT_ATOMS: atom_id res chain seq x y z
N MET A 1 8.87 -0.77 -14.38
CA MET A 1 7.41 -0.59 -14.56
C MET A 1 7.10 0.87 -14.32
N ASN A 2 6.38 1.52 -15.22
CA ASN A 2 5.91 2.89 -15.01
C ASN A 2 4.60 2.90 -14.19
N GLN A 3 4.16 4.09 -13.77
CA GLN A 3 2.95 4.27 -12.95
C GLN A 3 1.71 3.60 -13.58
N GLN A 4 1.46 3.80 -14.86
CA GLN A 4 0.29 3.23 -15.53
C GLN A 4 0.34 1.69 -15.58
N GLN A 5 1.51 1.12 -15.84
CA GLN A 5 1.71 -0.33 -15.81
C GLN A 5 1.47 -0.90 -14.40
N ALA A 6 1.91 -0.18 -13.36
CA ALA A 6 1.66 -0.57 -11.97
C ALA A 6 0.16 -0.57 -11.63
N ILE A 7 -0.59 0.44 -12.09
CA ILE A 7 -2.06 0.50 -11.91
C ILE A 7 -2.75 -0.66 -12.64
N VAL A 8 -2.34 -0.96 -13.88
CA VAL A 8 -2.91 -2.10 -14.63
C VAL A 8 -2.62 -3.43 -13.92
N ALA A 9 -1.41 -3.63 -13.41
CA ALA A 9 -1.07 -4.81 -12.62
C ALA A 9 -1.90 -4.90 -11.33
N ALA A 10 -2.06 -3.79 -10.61
CA ALA A 10 -2.88 -3.74 -9.40
C ALA A 10 -4.34 -4.10 -9.68
N ARG A 11 -4.92 -3.58 -10.75
CA ARG A 11 -6.29 -3.93 -11.16
C ARG A 11 -6.42 -5.41 -11.48
N ARG A 12 -5.45 -6.00 -12.18
CA ARG A 12 -5.45 -7.44 -12.50
C ARG A 12 -5.41 -8.30 -11.24
N TYR A 13 -4.62 -7.92 -10.23
CA TYR A 13 -4.55 -8.68 -8.98
C TYR A 13 -5.77 -8.46 -8.08
N PHE A 14 -6.19 -7.21 -7.91
CA PHE A 14 -7.22 -6.86 -6.93
C PHE A 14 -8.63 -7.12 -7.42
N LEU A 15 -8.92 -6.91 -8.72
CA LEU A 15 -10.26 -7.06 -9.29
C LEU A 15 -10.55 -8.45 -9.83
N ASP A 16 -9.70 -9.42 -9.53
CA ASP A 16 -9.94 -10.83 -9.84
C ASP A 16 -11.23 -11.32 -9.16
N ASP A 17 -12.11 -11.94 -9.93
CA ASP A 17 -13.40 -12.45 -9.45
C ASP A 17 -13.27 -13.56 -8.39
N ALA A 18 -12.14 -14.28 -8.39
CA ALA A 18 -11.82 -15.25 -7.36
C ALA A 18 -11.39 -14.61 -6.03
N ASN A 19 -11.19 -13.26 -6.02
CA ASN A 19 -10.81 -12.49 -4.82
C ASN A 19 -9.59 -13.05 -4.08
N HIS A 20 -8.56 -13.43 -4.84
CA HIS A 20 -7.36 -14.08 -4.29
C HIS A 20 -6.54 -13.13 -3.40
N TYR A 21 -6.44 -11.85 -3.77
CA TYR A 21 -5.56 -10.90 -3.11
C TYR A 21 -6.32 -9.71 -2.56
N GLY A 22 -6.04 -9.38 -1.30
CA GLY A 22 -6.54 -8.15 -0.69
C GLY A 22 -5.70 -6.92 -1.08
N CYS A 23 -6.11 -5.76 -0.56
CA CYS A 23 -5.47 -4.48 -0.88
C CYS A 23 -3.98 -4.43 -0.48
N ALA A 24 -3.62 -4.99 0.67
CA ALA A 24 -2.24 -5.00 1.15
C ALA A 24 -1.34 -5.89 0.29
N GLU A 25 -1.81 -7.09 -0.03
CA GLU A 25 -1.10 -8.05 -0.88
C GLU A 25 -0.89 -7.48 -2.28
N THR A 26 -1.94 -6.89 -2.85
CA THR A 26 -1.89 -6.28 -4.19
C THR A 26 -0.83 -5.18 -4.27
N ILE A 27 -0.85 -4.22 -3.35
CA ILE A 27 0.14 -3.14 -3.32
C ILE A 27 1.55 -3.68 -3.10
N TYR A 28 1.70 -4.62 -2.16
CA TYR A 28 3.01 -5.19 -1.85
C TYR A 28 3.64 -5.87 -3.06
N MET A 29 2.89 -6.72 -3.77
CA MET A 29 3.37 -7.39 -4.99
C MET A 29 3.68 -6.39 -6.11
N VAL A 30 2.78 -5.46 -6.38
CA VAL A 30 2.95 -4.46 -7.45
C VAL A 30 4.18 -3.58 -7.21
N LEU A 31 4.41 -3.14 -5.98
CA LEU A 31 5.59 -2.34 -5.65
C LEU A 31 6.87 -3.16 -5.70
N LYS A 32 6.84 -4.42 -5.27
CA LYS A 32 8.00 -5.31 -5.44
C LYS A 32 8.37 -5.47 -6.91
N GLU A 33 7.39 -5.68 -7.78
CA GLU A 33 7.61 -5.78 -9.22
C GLU A 33 8.12 -4.46 -9.80
N ALA A 34 7.49 -3.34 -9.46
CA ALA A 34 7.85 -2.02 -9.98
C ALA A 34 9.29 -1.62 -9.62
N TYR A 35 9.73 -1.93 -8.42
CA TYR A 35 11.07 -1.58 -7.92
C TYR A 35 12.08 -2.73 -7.97
N ARG A 36 11.74 -3.84 -8.63
CA ARG A 36 12.61 -5.02 -8.79
C ARG A 36 13.12 -5.58 -7.46
N LEU A 37 12.21 -5.66 -6.50
CA LEU A 37 12.49 -6.29 -5.20
C LEU A 37 12.39 -7.81 -5.31
N PRO A 38 12.98 -8.58 -4.36
CA PRO A 38 12.94 -10.03 -4.38
C PRO A 38 11.52 -10.59 -4.36
N GLU A 39 11.34 -11.75 -4.99
CA GLU A 39 10.12 -12.54 -4.95
C GLU A 39 8.84 -11.71 -5.19
N PRO A 40 8.75 -10.98 -6.32
CA PRO A 40 7.66 -10.03 -6.52
C PRO A 40 6.27 -10.65 -6.46
N ALA A 41 6.13 -11.93 -6.81
CA ALA A 41 4.86 -12.66 -6.80
C ALA A 41 4.46 -13.22 -5.43
N ASP A 42 5.32 -13.15 -4.40
CA ASP A 42 5.00 -13.64 -3.06
C ASP A 42 4.26 -12.56 -2.23
N PRO A 43 2.97 -12.75 -1.88
CA PRO A 43 2.19 -11.81 -1.09
C PRO A 43 2.30 -12.05 0.42
N SER A 44 2.94 -13.13 0.88
CA SER A 44 2.78 -13.71 2.21
C SER A 44 3.00 -12.75 3.37
N ALA A 45 3.98 -11.84 3.24
CA ALA A 45 4.27 -10.86 4.28
C ALA A 45 3.15 -9.82 4.48
N ALA A 46 2.27 -9.65 3.49
CA ALA A 46 1.19 -8.65 3.53
C ALA A 46 -0.19 -9.23 3.85
N MET A 47 -0.38 -10.57 3.81
CA MET A 47 -1.71 -11.19 3.88
C MET A 47 -2.50 -10.86 5.16
N VAL A 48 -1.83 -10.63 6.29
CA VAL A 48 -2.50 -10.27 7.54
C VAL A 48 -2.87 -8.78 7.64
N LEU A 49 -2.41 -7.95 6.71
CA LEU A 49 -2.64 -6.50 6.74
C LEU A 49 -3.97 -6.09 6.09
N ASN A 50 -4.66 -7.00 5.42
CA ASN A 50 -5.95 -6.74 4.80
C ASN A 50 -7.03 -6.40 5.84
N GLY A 51 -7.98 -5.54 5.46
CA GLY A 51 -9.04 -5.08 6.35
C GLY A 51 -8.56 -4.25 7.54
N GLY A 52 -7.40 -3.60 7.41
CA GLY A 52 -6.79 -2.79 8.45
C GLY A 52 -6.18 -3.62 9.57
N ILE A 53 -5.34 -4.58 9.23
CA ILE A 53 -4.68 -5.58 10.06
C ILE A 53 -5.70 -6.55 10.68
N ALA A 54 -5.77 -7.74 10.12
CA ALA A 54 -6.66 -8.82 10.59
C ALA A 54 -8.12 -8.36 10.80
N TYR A 55 -8.64 -7.58 9.85
CA TYR A 55 -10.02 -7.04 9.89
C TYR A 55 -10.33 -6.12 11.08
N SER A 56 -9.32 -5.58 11.76
CA SER A 56 -9.53 -4.67 12.90
C SER A 56 -10.03 -3.27 12.52
N GLY A 57 -9.99 -2.93 11.23
CA GLY A 57 -10.38 -1.61 10.74
C GLY A 57 -9.33 -0.52 10.97
N ASN A 58 -8.11 -0.89 11.41
CA ASN A 58 -6.98 0.02 11.59
C ASN A 58 -6.38 0.45 10.24
N LEU A 59 -5.07 0.61 10.15
CA LEU A 59 -4.38 1.13 8.96
C LEU A 59 -4.85 0.46 7.67
N CYS A 60 -5.21 1.26 6.68
CA CYS A 60 -5.58 0.78 5.35
C CYS A 60 -4.52 -0.18 4.78
N GLY A 61 -4.98 -1.34 4.28
CA GLY A 61 -4.08 -2.36 3.75
C GLY A 61 -3.21 -1.87 2.59
N ALA A 62 -3.71 -0.95 1.76
CA ALA A 62 -2.88 -0.34 0.71
C ALA A 62 -1.69 0.44 1.30
N LEU A 63 -1.88 1.15 2.40
CA LEU A 63 -0.80 1.82 3.12
C LEU A 63 0.12 0.81 3.83
N GLY A 64 -0.44 -0.25 4.41
CA GLY A 64 0.33 -1.31 5.07
C GLY A 64 1.25 -2.05 4.09
N GLY A 65 0.73 -2.47 2.94
CA GLY A 65 1.53 -3.10 1.88
C GLY A 65 2.63 -2.19 1.34
N ALA A 66 2.32 -0.90 1.19
CA ALA A 66 3.30 0.11 0.81
C ALA A 66 4.43 0.26 1.85
N ALA A 67 4.10 0.26 3.13
CA ALA A 67 5.09 0.35 4.21
C ALA A 67 6.10 -0.80 4.16
N LEU A 68 5.64 -2.02 3.92
CA LEU A 68 6.52 -3.20 3.75
C LEU A 68 7.46 -3.02 2.54
N ALA A 69 6.92 -2.66 1.38
CA ALA A 69 7.71 -2.49 0.17
C ALA A 69 8.72 -1.34 0.30
N LEU A 70 8.34 -0.23 0.94
CA LEU A 70 9.24 0.90 1.21
C LEU A 70 10.40 0.51 2.13
N GLY A 71 10.13 -0.28 3.18
CA GLY A 71 11.17 -0.79 4.06
C GLY A 71 12.19 -1.64 3.30
N MET A 72 11.72 -2.57 2.46
CA MET A 72 12.57 -3.38 1.59
C MET A 72 13.39 -2.52 0.62
N LEU A 73 12.74 -1.55 -0.03
CA LEU A 73 13.38 -0.68 -1.01
C LEU A 73 14.51 0.15 -0.38
N ALA A 74 14.23 0.78 0.77
CA ALA A 74 15.21 1.57 1.50
C ALA A 74 16.40 0.72 1.97
N GLY A 75 16.12 -0.45 2.54
CA GLY A 75 17.17 -1.36 3.01
C GLY A 75 18.08 -1.91 1.89
N ARG A 76 17.58 -1.96 0.66
CA ARG A 76 18.39 -2.38 -0.50
C ARG A 76 19.19 -1.24 -1.13
N ARG A 77 18.68 0.00 -1.04
CA ARG A 77 19.33 1.16 -1.68
C ARG A 77 20.32 1.88 -0.78
N ILE A 78 20.12 1.79 0.53
CA ILE A 78 20.90 2.54 1.52
C ILE A 78 21.59 1.55 2.44
N ALA A 79 22.94 1.52 2.39
CA ALA A 79 23.76 0.56 3.13
C ALA A 79 23.69 0.77 4.66
N ASP A 80 23.65 2.02 5.11
CA ASP A 80 23.49 2.32 6.53
C ASP A 80 22.05 2.09 7.00
N HIS A 81 21.87 1.15 7.92
CA HIS A 81 20.55 0.75 8.39
C HIS A 81 19.78 1.86 9.11
N LYS A 82 20.48 2.72 9.86
CA LYS A 82 19.85 3.86 10.56
C LYS A 82 19.32 4.86 9.54
N GLN A 83 20.13 5.18 8.55
CA GLN A 83 19.74 6.06 7.45
C GLN A 83 18.60 5.47 6.62
N ALA A 84 18.65 4.18 6.29
CA ALA A 84 17.56 3.50 5.58
C ALA A 84 16.22 3.64 6.33
N LYS A 85 16.24 3.45 7.66
CA LYS A 85 15.03 3.65 8.50
C LYS A 85 14.52 5.08 8.48
N VAL A 86 15.40 6.06 8.55
CA VAL A 86 15.00 7.50 8.50
C VAL A 86 14.30 7.79 7.18
N VAL A 87 14.91 7.38 6.07
CA VAL A 87 14.35 7.60 4.73
C VAL A 87 13.01 6.88 4.55
N ALA A 88 12.92 5.60 4.90
CA ALA A 88 11.69 4.84 4.78
C ALA A 88 10.53 5.46 5.58
N ARG A 89 10.79 5.84 6.83
CA ARG A 89 9.79 6.48 7.70
C ARG A 89 9.34 7.82 7.17
N ARG A 90 10.26 8.69 6.74
CA ARG A 90 9.95 10.00 6.16
C ARG A 90 9.09 9.87 4.90
N THR A 91 9.44 8.94 4.01
CA THR A 91 8.66 8.67 2.81
C THR A 91 7.25 8.18 3.16
N MET A 92 7.15 7.25 4.13
CA MET A 92 5.86 6.72 4.56
C MET A 92 4.99 7.79 5.24
N MET A 93 5.57 8.67 6.08
CA MET A 93 4.84 9.78 6.69
C MET A 93 4.23 10.69 5.62
N ARG A 94 5.01 11.09 4.62
CA ARG A 94 4.49 11.91 3.51
C ARG A 94 3.42 11.19 2.71
N LEU A 95 3.60 9.91 2.44
CA LEU A 95 2.56 9.12 1.77
C LEU A 95 1.25 9.12 2.56
N MET A 96 1.33 8.94 3.88
CA MET A 96 0.15 8.93 4.74
C MET A 96 -0.54 10.29 4.79
N ASP A 97 0.22 11.38 4.89
CA ASP A 97 -0.30 12.75 4.92
C ASP A 97 -1.04 13.09 3.61
N GLU A 98 -0.42 12.79 2.46
CA GLU A 98 -1.02 13.03 1.14
C GLU A 98 -2.25 12.12 0.89
N PHE A 99 -2.18 10.86 1.32
CA PHE A 99 -3.30 9.94 1.23
C PHE A 99 -4.48 10.43 2.09
N GLN A 100 -4.22 10.84 3.32
CA GLN A 100 -5.25 11.39 4.22
C GLN A 100 -5.86 12.68 3.66
N ALA A 101 -5.05 13.55 3.04
CA ALA A 101 -5.56 14.76 2.39
C ALA A 101 -6.55 14.44 1.26
N GLN A 102 -6.33 13.35 0.52
CA GLN A 102 -7.20 12.95 -0.60
C GLN A 102 -8.43 12.13 -0.16
N HIS A 103 -8.30 11.28 0.85
CA HIS A 103 -9.34 10.32 1.25
C HIS A 103 -10.04 10.65 2.58
N GLY A 104 -9.54 11.63 3.34
CA GLY A 104 -10.10 12.06 4.62
C GLY A 104 -9.70 11.20 5.82
N ALA A 105 -9.14 10.01 5.61
CA ALA A 105 -8.74 9.07 6.66
C ALA A 105 -7.61 8.15 6.18
N THR A 106 -6.99 7.43 7.13
CA THR A 106 -6.01 6.37 6.85
C THR A 106 -6.47 5.00 7.38
N ASN A 107 -7.51 4.96 8.19
CA ASN A 107 -8.03 3.74 8.77
C ASN A 107 -9.04 3.05 7.85
N CYS A 108 -8.95 1.73 7.71
CA CYS A 108 -9.83 0.95 6.87
C CYS A 108 -11.31 1.12 7.23
N ARG A 109 -11.65 1.17 8.52
CA ARG A 109 -13.01 1.38 9.00
C ARG A 109 -13.58 2.74 8.55
N ASP A 110 -12.81 3.81 8.72
CA ASP A 110 -13.24 5.15 8.36
C ASP A 110 -13.36 5.33 6.83
N LEU A 111 -12.45 4.70 6.08
CA LEU A 111 -12.44 4.72 4.62
C LEU A 111 -13.59 3.95 3.98
N THR A 112 -14.01 2.84 4.61
CA THR A 112 -15.04 1.94 4.05
C THR A 112 -16.39 2.09 4.71
N GLY A 113 -16.44 2.55 5.97
CA GLY A 113 -17.64 2.55 6.81
C GLY A 113 -18.04 1.15 7.29
N ILE A 114 -17.13 0.17 7.23
CA ILE A 114 -17.41 -1.25 7.50
C ILE A 114 -16.66 -1.72 8.74
N ASP A 115 -17.38 -2.40 9.62
CA ASP A 115 -16.77 -3.28 10.63
C ASP A 115 -16.61 -4.69 10.03
N PHE A 116 -15.40 -5.02 9.61
CA PHE A 116 -15.11 -6.32 8.98
C PHE A 116 -15.20 -7.51 9.95
N ARG A 117 -15.27 -7.28 11.26
CA ARG A 117 -15.52 -8.31 12.27
C ARG A 117 -16.99 -8.64 12.41
N ASP A 118 -17.87 -7.75 11.94
CA ASP A 118 -19.29 -8.05 11.77
C ASP A 118 -19.51 -8.81 10.47
N GLU A 119 -19.86 -10.08 10.55
CA GLU A 119 -20.02 -10.95 9.38
C GLU A 119 -21.05 -10.43 8.37
N LYS A 120 -22.11 -9.75 8.84
CA LYS A 120 -23.17 -9.23 7.98
C LYS A 120 -22.66 -8.02 7.20
N GLN A 121 -21.92 -7.12 7.86
CA GLN A 121 -21.31 -5.97 7.20
C GLN A 121 -20.25 -6.40 6.20
N HIS A 122 -19.40 -7.35 6.57
CA HIS A 122 -18.37 -7.89 5.69
C HIS A 122 -18.98 -8.54 4.44
N ARG A 123 -19.99 -9.40 4.60
CA ARG A 123 -20.70 -10.02 3.48
C ARG A 123 -21.32 -8.97 2.55
N ARG A 124 -22.03 -7.98 3.12
CA ARG A 124 -22.60 -6.87 2.35
C ARG A 124 -21.56 -6.08 1.57
N PHE A 125 -20.39 -5.84 2.16
CA PHE A 125 -19.28 -5.16 1.49
C PHE A 125 -18.79 -5.93 0.26
N ILE A 126 -18.65 -7.25 0.38
CA ILE A 126 -18.25 -8.11 -0.75
C ILE A 126 -19.34 -8.14 -1.83
N GLU A 127 -20.60 -8.42 -1.45
CA GLU A 127 -21.73 -8.55 -2.37
C GLU A 127 -22.04 -7.25 -3.12
N SER A 128 -21.92 -6.10 -2.46
CA SER A 128 -22.16 -4.79 -3.07
C SER A 128 -21.11 -4.39 -4.11
N GLY A 129 -19.95 -5.05 -4.12
CA GLY A 129 -18.82 -4.68 -4.97
C GLY A 129 -18.16 -3.34 -4.60
N LEU A 130 -18.46 -2.79 -3.41
CA LEU A 130 -17.89 -1.51 -2.95
C LEU A 130 -16.36 -1.51 -2.95
N TRP A 131 -15.74 -2.64 -2.67
CA TRP A 131 -14.29 -2.82 -2.72
C TRP A 131 -13.71 -2.59 -4.13
N ARG A 132 -14.46 -2.92 -5.19
CA ARG A 132 -14.01 -2.73 -6.58
C ARG A 132 -13.80 -1.26 -6.96
N THR A 133 -14.45 -0.36 -6.27
CA THR A 133 -14.32 1.09 -6.49
C THR A 133 -13.55 1.78 -5.38
N ARG A 134 -13.97 1.67 -4.13
CA ARG A 134 -13.32 2.36 -3.01
C ARG A 134 -11.90 1.87 -2.76
N CYS A 135 -11.74 0.57 -2.50
CA CYS A 135 -10.42 0.04 -2.19
C CYS A 135 -9.49 0.11 -3.41
N MET A 136 -10.01 -0.13 -4.62
CA MET A 136 -9.23 0.06 -5.84
C MET A 136 -8.75 1.51 -6.01
N GLY A 137 -9.61 2.49 -5.74
CA GLY A 137 -9.23 3.90 -5.75
C GLY A 137 -8.11 4.23 -4.76
N GLN A 138 -8.16 3.65 -3.56
CA GLN A 138 -7.10 3.78 -2.55
C GLN A 138 -5.77 3.16 -3.01
N ILE A 139 -5.83 1.98 -3.62
CA ILE A 139 -4.67 1.31 -4.21
C ILE A 139 -4.03 2.19 -5.30
N GLU A 140 -4.83 2.71 -6.21
CA GLU A 140 -4.34 3.60 -7.27
C GLU A 140 -3.71 4.88 -6.73
N THR A 141 -4.32 5.47 -5.69
CA THR A 141 -3.77 6.66 -5.03
C THR A 141 -2.39 6.38 -4.45
N VAL A 142 -2.22 5.26 -3.75
CA VAL A 142 -0.91 4.87 -3.20
C VAL A 142 0.14 4.71 -4.30
N ILE A 143 -0.19 4.08 -5.42
CA ILE A 143 0.72 3.92 -6.55
C ILE A 143 1.14 5.28 -7.11
N ARG A 144 0.17 6.19 -7.35
CA ARG A 144 0.45 7.53 -7.89
C ARG A 144 1.31 8.38 -6.96
N LEU A 145 0.98 8.38 -5.68
CA LEU A 145 1.73 9.15 -4.68
C LEU A 145 3.16 8.63 -4.54
N LEU A 146 3.37 7.33 -4.51
CA LEU A 146 4.71 6.75 -4.43
C LEU A 146 5.54 7.02 -5.67
N ASP A 147 4.94 6.97 -6.85
CA ASP A 147 5.64 7.33 -8.09
C ASP A 147 6.19 8.75 -8.04
N VAL A 148 5.40 9.72 -7.55
CA VAL A 148 5.83 11.11 -7.36
C VAL A 148 6.89 11.23 -6.25
N LEU A 149 6.63 10.64 -5.08
CA LEU A 149 7.53 10.75 -3.92
C LEU A 149 8.91 10.14 -4.19
N LEU A 150 8.95 8.99 -4.88
CA LEU A 150 10.20 8.28 -5.16
C LEU A 150 10.94 8.77 -6.40
N SER A 151 10.29 9.57 -7.25
CA SER A 151 10.93 10.28 -8.36
C SER A 151 11.72 11.52 -7.91
N SER A 152 11.47 12.02 -6.69
CA SER A 152 12.23 13.13 -6.11
C SER A 152 13.58 12.66 -5.59
N PRO A 153 14.71 13.15 -6.13
CA PRO A 153 16.06 12.73 -5.69
C PRO A 153 16.30 12.93 -4.18
N SER A 154 15.67 13.95 -3.60
CA SER A 154 15.88 14.34 -2.20
C SER A 154 15.32 13.36 -1.15
N LEU A 155 14.42 12.46 -1.52
CA LEU A 155 13.80 11.54 -0.54
C LEU A 155 14.60 10.24 -0.33
N LEU A 156 15.35 9.83 -1.33
CA LEU A 156 16.23 8.66 -1.26
C LEU A 156 17.71 9.04 -1.12
N ALA A 157 18.02 10.35 -1.15
CA ALA A 157 19.36 10.83 -0.86
C ALA A 157 19.61 10.83 0.66
N PRO A 158 20.78 10.38 1.13
CA PRO A 158 21.19 10.58 2.51
C PRO A 158 21.20 12.08 2.82
N GLU A 159 20.73 12.46 4.01
CA GLU A 159 20.94 13.84 4.50
C GLU A 159 22.45 14.03 4.69
N GLU A 160 23.00 15.14 4.19
CA GLU A 160 24.37 15.51 4.50
C GLU A 160 24.50 15.70 6.02
N PRO A 161 25.54 15.17 6.66
CA PRO A 161 25.73 15.36 8.08
C PRO A 161 25.91 16.85 8.39
N SER A 162 25.04 17.36 9.26
CA SER A 162 25.13 18.74 9.82
C SER A 162 26.38 18.88 10.68
#